data_e4e90e82eb8388e67d4c620cfe2e99d3
#
_entry.id   e4e90e82eb8388e67d4c620cfe2e99d3
#
_cell.length_a   1.000
_cell.length_b   1.000
_cell.length_c   1.000
_cell.angle_alpha   90.00
_cell.angle_beta   90.00
_cell.angle_gamma   90.00
#
_symmetry.space_group_name_H-M   'P 1'
#
loop_
_entity.id
_entity.type
_entity.pdbx_description
1 polymer ?
#
loop_
_entity_poly.entity_id
_entity_poly.type
_entity_poly.pdbx_seq_one_letter_code
_entity_poly.pdbx_strand_id
1 'polypeptide(L)'
;MSKKHPNRSKLTTETKKTNNIRYQIRKITKKYPKIKQKIKNIKDLDKKLYYAMVWEVTEQQPLYILENSDKRGWKNHHLDHIYPISMGYKEKIPPEKIGNIKNLRFIHYTENLDKGSKVTNESRNALRRIKRLKK
;
A
#
# COMPACT_ATOMS: atom_id res chain seq x y z
N MET A 1 -37.43 -6.37 -22.82
CA MET A 1 -37.49 -5.75 -21.54
C MET A 1 -36.17 -5.84 -20.81
N SER A 2 -35.70 -4.73 -20.39
CA SER A 2 -34.46 -4.80 -19.70
C SER A 2 -34.67 -5.47 -18.38
N LYS A 3 -33.83 -6.40 -18.14
CA LYS A 3 -33.79 -6.99 -16.85
C LYS A 3 -33.26 -5.97 -15.92
N LYS A 4 -34.08 -5.55 -15.05
CA LYS A 4 -33.59 -4.72 -13.99
C LYS A 4 -32.64 -5.54 -13.17
N HIS A 5 -31.53 -4.98 -12.87
CA HIS A 5 -30.71 -5.56 -11.86
C HIS A 5 -31.55 -5.66 -10.61
N PRO A 6 -31.56 -6.82 -9.96
CA PRO A 6 -32.40 -7.00 -8.80
C PRO A 6 -32.03 -5.95 -7.77
N ASN A 7 -32.82 -4.95 -7.74
CA ASN A 7 -32.95 -4.05 -6.61
C ASN A 7 -31.68 -3.58 -5.93
N ARG A 8 -30.98 -2.69 -6.60
CA ARG A 8 -29.88 -1.99 -5.95
C ARG A 8 -30.30 -1.44 -4.60
N SER A 9 -31.56 -0.98 -4.52
CA SER A 9 -32.08 -0.45 -3.26
C SER A 9 -32.15 -1.48 -2.16
N LYS A 10 -32.15 -2.76 -2.52
CA LYS A 10 -32.22 -3.84 -1.53
C LYS A 10 -30.88 -4.48 -1.22
N LEU A 11 -29.79 -3.92 -1.72
CA LEU A 11 -28.47 -4.40 -1.35
C LEU A 11 -28.24 -4.17 0.14
N THR A 12 -27.64 -5.15 0.79
CA THR A 12 -27.31 -5.02 2.20
C THR A 12 -26.25 -3.94 2.36
N THR A 13 -26.13 -3.40 3.57
CA THR A 13 -25.10 -2.43 3.90
C THR A 13 -23.72 -3.01 3.64
N GLU A 14 -23.51 -4.28 3.97
CA GLU A 14 -22.24 -4.95 3.74
C GLU A 14 -21.91 -5.08 2.26
N THR A 15 -22.90 -5.42 1.43
CA THR A 15 -22.68 -5.50 -0.01
C THR A 15 -22.30 -4.15 -0.59
N LYS A 16 -22.98 -3.10 -0.16
CA LYS A 16 -22.65 -1.74 -0.61
C LYS A 16 -21.23 -1.35 -0.20
N LYS A 17 -20.85 -1.66 1.02
CA LYS A 17 -19.51 -1.40 1.52
C LYS A 17 -18.46 -2.15 0.70
N THR A 18 -18.70 -3.43 0.43
CA THR A 18 -17.81 -4.27 -0.37
C THR A 18 -17.65 -3.71 -1.78
N ASN A 19 -18.75 -3.31 -2.40
CA ASN A 19 -18.71 -2.72 -3.74
C ASN A 19 -17.94 -1.43 -3.77
N ASN A 20 -18.08 -0.61 -2.74
CA ASN A 20 -17.34 0.63 -2.62
C ASN A 20 -15.84 0.39 -2.49
N ILE A 21 -15.45 -0.59 -1.69
CA ILE A 21 -14.03 -0.96 -1.54
C ILE A 21 -13.46 -1.41 -2.88
N ARG A 22 -14.18 -2.29 -3.60
CA ARG A 22 -13.75 -2.76 -4.91
C ARG A 22 -13.60 -1.61 -5.91
N TYR A 23 -14.53 -0.68 -5.87
CA TYR A 23 -14.47 0.50 -6.73
C TYR A 23 -13.20 1.32 -6.46
N GLN A 24 -12.90 1.55 -5.18
CA GLN A 24 -11.70 2.32 -4.81
C GLN A 24 -10.42 1.60 -5.24
N ILE A 25 -10.37 0.28 -5.07
CA ILE A 25 -9.21 -0.50 -5.52
C ILE A 25 -9.03 -0.37 -7.03
N ARG A 26 -10.11 -0.51 -7.80
CA ARG A 26 -10.05 -0.37 -9.26
C ARG A 26 -9.58 1.02 -9.68
N LYS A 27 -10.05 2.04 -8.97
CA LYS A 27 -9.67 3.42 -9.25
C LYS A 27 -8.17 3.61 -9.09
N ILE A 28 -7.61 3.07 -8.00
CA ILE A 28 -6.18 3.15 -7.73
C ILE A 28 -5.38 2.35 -8.77
N THR A 29 -5.78 1.12 -9.07
CA THR A 29 -5.04 0.26 -9.99
C THR A 29 -5.15 0.71 -11.43
N LYS A 30 -6.21 1.44 -11.77
CA LYS A 30 -6.33 2.05 -13.10
C LYS A 30 -5.32 3.18 -13.26
N LYS A 31 -5.15 3.99 -12.22
CA LYS A 31 -4.21 5.10 -12.23
C LYS A 31 -2.76 4.62 -12.14
N TYR A 32 -2.51 3.58 -11.37
CA TYR A 32 -1.19 3.00 -11.16
C TYR A 32 -1.24 1.49 -11.41
N PRO A 33 -1.18 1.07 -12.69
CA PRO A 33 -1.35 -0.36 -13.02
C PRO A 33 -0.37 -1.30 -12.32
N LYS A 34 0.82 -0.83 -12.00
CA LYS A 34 1.82 -1.68 -11.31
C LYS A 34 1.39 -2.09 -9.91
N ILE A 35 0.51 -1.32 -9.29
CA ILE A 35 0.01 -1.64 -7.96
C ILE A 35 -0.80 -2.94 -7.99
N LYS A 36 -1.48 -3.20 -9.10
CA LYS A 36 -2.28 -4.42 -9.26
C LYS A 36 -1.46 -5.67 -8.96
N GLN A 37 -0.21 -5.72 -9.43
CA GLN A 37 0.67 -6.86 -9.19
C GLN A 37 1.05 -6.99 -7.71
N LYS A 38 1.18 -5.87 -7.03
CA LYS A 38 1.60 -5.86 -5.64
C LYS A 38 0.52 -6.32 -4.67
N ILE A 39 -0.73 -6.23 -5.07
CA ILE A 39 -1.87 -6.56 -4.20
C ILE A 39 -2.68 -7.76 -4.64
N LYS A 40 -2.32 -8.38 -5.77
CA LYS A 40 -3.13 -9.43 -6.38
C LYS A 40 -3.37 -10.65 -5.48
N ASN A 41 -2.45 -10.94 -4.59
CA ASN A 41 -2.55 -12.12 -3.72
C ASN A 41 -3.22 -11.84 -2.38
N ILE A 42 -3.62 -10.60 -2.14
CA ILE A 42 -4.30 -10.24 -0.91
C ILE A 42 -5.80 -10.47 -1.11
N LYS A 43 -6.37 -11.39 -0.33
CA LYS A 43 -7.79 -11.76 -0.49
C LYS A 43 -8.73 -10.92 0.35
N ASP A 44 -8.32 -10.54 1.55
CA ASP A 44 -9.11 -9.68 2.41
C ASP A 44 -9.23 -8.30 1.76
N LEU A 45 -10.46 -7.87 1.47
CA LEU A 45 -10.68 -6.62 0.73
C LEU A 45 -10.24 -5.39 1.50
N ASP A 46 -10.47 -5.33 2.79
CA ASP A 46 -10.02 -4.18 3.60
C ASP A 46 -8.51 -4.07 3.57
N LYS A 47 -7.84 -5.19 3.76
CA LYS A 47 -6.39 -5.24 3.71
C LYS A 47 -5.86 -4.87 2.33
N LYS A 48 -6.51 -5.41 1.29
CA LYS A 48 -6.14 -5.12 -0.10
C LYS A 48 -6.23 -3.63 -0.41
N LEU A 49 -7.32 -3.00 0.04
CA LEU A 49 -7.48 -1.56 -0.14
C LEU A 49 -6.41 -0.78 0.62
N TYR A 50 -6.12 -1.17 1.85
CA TYR A 50 -5.08 -0.52 2.63
C TYR A 50 -3.73 -0.55 1.91
N TYR A 51 -3.34 -1.73 1.43
CA TYR A 51 -2.10 -1.87 0.67
C TYR A 51 -2.10 -1.02 -0.60
N ALA A 52 -3.23 -1.02 -1.31
CA ALA A 52 -3.36 -0.20 -2.52
C ALA A 52 -3.18 1.28 -2.20
N MET A 53 -3.78 1.74 -1.11
CA MET A 53 -3.68 3.14 -0.69
C MET A 53 -2.25 3.50 -0.29
N VAL A 54 -1.57 2.61 0.44
CA VAL A 54 -0.17 2.84 0.80
C VAL A 54 0.69 2.96 -0.45
N TRP A 55 0.53 2.04 -1.40
CA TRP A 55 1.31 2.08 -2.64
C TRP A 55 0.98 3.32 -3.48
N GLU A 56 -0.27 3.76 -3.49
CA GLU A 56 -0.63 4.98 -4.18
C GLU A 56 0.11 6.18 -3.60
N VAL A 57 0.09 6.32 -2.28
CA VAL A 57 0.83 7.40 -1.61
C VAL A 57 2.32 7.28 -1.91
N THR A 58 2.85 6.06 -1.86
CA THR A 58 4.25 5.79 -2.13
C THR A 58 4.68 6.27 -3.51
N GLU A 59 3.91 5.91 -4.54
CA GLU A 59 4.26 6.29 -5.91
C GLU A 59 4.11 7.78 -6.18
N GLN A 60 3.41 8.50 -5.31
CA GLN A 60 3.29 9.95 -5.41
C GLN A 60 4.43 10.69 -4.71
N GLN A 61 5.26 9.98 -3.96
CA GLN A 61 6.37 10.59 -3.25
C GLN A 61 7.50 10.94 -4.22
N PRO A 62 8.33 11.94 -3.89
CA PRO A 62 9.50 12.28 -4.71
C PRO A 62 10.61 11.25 -4.53
N LEU A 63 10.38 10.04 -5.05
CA LEU A 63 11.26 8.91 -4.87
C LEU A 63 12.67 9.14 -5.41
N TYR A 64 12.80 10.06 -6.39
CA TYR A 64 14.08 10.37 -7.01
C TYR A 64 15.13 10.95 -6.05
N ILE A 65 14.69 11.45 -4.89
CA ILE A 65 15.64 11.97 -3.90
C ILE A 65 16.24 10.87 -3.02
N LEU A 66 15.68 9.67 -3.08
CA LEU A 66 16.18 8.55 -2.27
C LEU A 66 17.43 7.94 -2.91
N GLU A 67 18.37 7.55 -2.07
CA GLU A 67 19.57 6.86 -2.51
C GLU A 67 19.17 5.59 -3.29
N ASN A 68 19.86 5.33 -4.39
CA ASN A 68 19.64 4.18 -5.25
C ASN A 68 18.30 4.16 -5.99
N SER A 69 17.61 5.29 -6.06
CA SER A 69 16.34 5.37 -6.80
C SER A 69 16.52 5.04 -8.29
N ASP A 70 17.68 5.40 -8.85
CA ASP A 70 18.03 5.11 -10.24
C ASP A 70 18.28 3.62 -10.50
N LYS A 71 18.44 2.84 -9.43
CA LYS A 71 18.73 1.42 -9.51
C LYS A 71 17.49 0.56 -9.23
N ARG A 72 16.31 1.15 -9.20
CA ARG A 72 15.08 0.42 -8.97
C ARG A 72 14.86 -0.62 -10.05
N GLY A 73 14.66 -1.88 -9.66
CA GLY A 73 14.44 -2.96 -10.61
C GLY A 73 14.33 -4.32 -9.93
N TRP A 74 13.80 -5.30 -10.65
CA TRP A 74 13.50 -6.63 -10.13
C TRP A 74 14.71 -7.28 -9.45
N LYS A 75 15.84 -7.29 -10.10
CA LYS A 75 17.07 -7.89 -9.55
C LYS A 75 18.11 -6.83 -9.23
N ASN A 76 17.66 -5.73 -8.68
CA ASN A 76 18.54 -4.63 -8.33
C ASN A 76 18.10 -4.10 -6.96
N HIS A 77 17.62 -2.87 -6.91
CA HIS A 77 17.16 -2.29 -5.65
C HIS A 77 15.64 -2.23 -5.64
N HIS A 78 15.06 -2.68 -4.53
CA HIS A 78 13.61 -2.65 -4.32
C HIS A 78 13.25 -1.50 -3.40
N LEU A 79 12.10 -0.89 -3.67
CA LEU A 79 11.56 0.07 -2.74
C LEU A 79 11.07 -0.70 -1.50
N ASP A 80 11.52 -0.26 -0.34
CA ASP A 80 11.19 -0.88 0.93
C ASP A 80 10.44 0.11 1.82
N HIS A 81 9.35 -0.36 2.41
CA HIS A 81 8.68 0.38 3.47
C HIS A 81 9.39 -0.02 4.77
N ILE A 82 10.16 0.89 5.33
CA ILE A 82 11.01 0.59 6.49
C ILE A 82 10.17 0.04 7.64
N TYR A 83 9.08 0.72 7.97
CA TYR A 83 8.05 0.12 8.83
C TYR A 83 7.07 -0.60 7.91
N PRO A 84 6.92 -1.93 8.06
CA PRO A 84 6.18 -2.72 7.07
C PRO A 84 4.71 -2.34 6.92
N ILE A 85 4.20 -2.44 5.70
CA ILE A 85 2.78 -2.18 5.42
C ILE A 85 1.88 -3.07 6.26
N SER A 86 2.25 -4.35 6.41
CA SER A 86 1.46 -5.30 7.20
C SER A 86 1.27 -4.85 8.64
N MET A 87 2.32 -4.28 9.22
CA MET A 87 2.25 -3.75 10.58
C MET A 87 1.41 -2.48 10.63
N GLY A 88 1.54 -1.64 9.62
CA GLY A 88 0.71 -0.44 9.51
C GLY A 88 -0.77 -0.78 9.46
N TYR A 89 -1.12 -1.80 8.70
CA TYR A 89 -2.50 -2.27 8.61
C TYR A 89 -2.98 -2.79 9.97
N LYS A 90 -2.17 -3.64 10.61
CA LYS A 90 -2.51 -4.25 11.88
C LYS A 90 -2.72 -3.20 12.97
N GLU A 91 -1.90 -2.16 12.97
CA GLU A 91 -1.94 -1.11 13.97
C GLU A 91 -2.79 0.08 13.57
N LYS A 92 -3.47 -0.01 12.44
CA LYS A 92 -4.38 1.02 11.94
C LYS A 92 -3.70 2.38 11.74
N ILE A 93 -2.45 2.35 11.26
CA ILE A 93 -1.72 3.57 10.93
C ILE A 93 -2.21 4.06 9.58
N PRO A 94 -2.52 5.36 9.43
CA PRO A 94 -3.00 5.87 8.14
C PRO A 94 -2.05 5.57 6.99
N PRO A 95 -2.57 5.19 5.81
CA PRO A 95 -1.73 4.89 4.65
C PRO A 95 -0.77 6.01 4.29
N GLU A 96 -1.19 7.27 4.49
CA GLU A 96 -0.38 8.44 4.19
C GLU A 96 0.93 8.46 4.98
N LYS A 97 0.94 7.86 6.16
CA LYS A 97 2.15 7.80 6.98
C LYS A 97 3.05 6.64 6.56
N ILE A 98 2.47 5.48 6.31
CA ILE A 98 3.26 4.31 5.90
C ILE A 98 3.88 4.54 4.52
N GLY A 99 3.17 5.19 3.62
CA GLY A 99 3.65 5.50 2.27
C GLY A 99 4.50 6.75 2.17
N ASN A 100 4.71 7.47 3.26
CA ASN A 100 5.47 8.71 3.24
C ASN A 100 6.95 8.48 2.97
N ILE A 101 7.59 9.42 2.27
CA ILE A 101 9.01 9.34 1.90
C ILE A 101 9.91 9.04 3.10
N LYS A 102 9.55 9.49 4.29
CA LYS A 102 10.35 9.27 5.49
C LYS A 102 10.34 7.81 5.96
N ASN A 103 9.45 7.00 5.40
CA ASN A 103 9.37 5.57 5.69
C ASN A 103 9.87 4.74 4.51
N LEU A 104 10.46 5.36 3.50
CA LEU A 104 10.82 4.68 2.26
C LEU A 104 12.33 4.68 2.05
N ARG A 105 12.81 3.61 1.41
CA ARG A 105 14.19 3.51 0.98
C ARG A 105 14.28 2.50 -0.15
N PHE A 106 15.40 2.53 -0.86
CA PHE A 106 15.72 1.50 -1.84
C PHE A 106 16.84 0.64 -1.27
N ILE A 107 16.60 -0.65 -1.13
CA ILE A 107 17.60 -1.60 -0.65
C ILE A 107 17.81 -2.69 -1.68
N HIS A 108 18.96 -3.33 -1.65
CA HIS A 108 19.25 -4.40 -2.58
C HIS A 108 18.21 -5.51 -2.42
N TYR A 109 17.83 -6.15 -3.52
CA TYR A 109 16.75 -7.15 -3.48
C TYR A 109 17.02 -8.29 -2.50
N THR A 110 18.29 -8.65 -2.31
CA THR A 110 18.63 -9.72 -1.36
C THR A 110 18.33 -9.31 0.08
N GLU A 111 18.60 -8.05 0.44
CA GLU A 111 18.26 -7.54 1.77
C GLU A 111 16.76 -7.46 1.96
N ASN A 112 16.04 -7.08 0.92
CA ASN A 112 14.58 -6.97 1.00
C ASN A 112 13.92 -8.33 1.22
N LEU A 113 14.40 -9.36 0.52
CA LEU A 113 13.90 -10.73 0.70
C LEU A 113 14.19 -11.23 2.10
N ASP A 114 15.38 -10.96 2.62
CA ASP A 114 15.77 -11.38 3.95
C ASP A 114 14.98 -10.67 5.03
N LYS A 115 14.74 -9.38 4.86
CA LYS A 115 13.97 -8.57 5.81
C LYS A 115 12.53 -9.05 5.92
N GLY A 116 11.86 -9.31 4.78
CA GLY A 116 10.45 -9.64 4.78
C GLY A 116 9.63 -8.60 5.52
N SER A 117 8.75 -9.04 6.42
CA SER A 117 7.91 -8.15 7.23
C SER A 117 8.41 -8.02 8.66
N LYS A 118 9.70 -8.25 8.89
CA LYS A 118 10.27 -8.16 10.23
C LYS A 118 10.31 -6.72 10.73
N VAL A 119 10.05 -6.57 12.01
CA VAL A 119 10.17 -5.27 12.68
C VAL A 119 11.56 -5.18 13.32
N THR A 120 12.37 -4.31 12.80
CA THR A 120 13.74 -4.10 13.25
C THR A 120 13.86 -2.80 14.04
N ASN A 121 15.04 -2.52 14.57
CA ASN A 121 15.30 -1.22 15.21
C ASN A 121 15.12 -0.09 14.21
N GLU A 122 15.55 -0.30 12.96
CA GLU A 122 15.34 0.68 11.90
C GLU A 122 13.85 0.92 11.65
N SER A 123 13.05 -0.15 11.68
CA SER A 123 11.61 -0.05 11.52
C SER A 123 10.98 0.78 12.63
N ARG A 124 11.39 0.55 13.86
CA ARG A 124 10.88 1.31 15.00
C ARG A 124 11.24 2.78 14.92
N ASN A 125 12.45 3.07 14.47
CA ASN A 125 12.88 4.46 14.29
C ASN A 125 12.06 5.13 13.19
N ALA A 126 11.80 4.41 12.10
CA ALA A 126 10.95 4.92 11.01
C ALA A 126 9.54 5.21 11.54
N LEU A 127 9.00 4.32 12.36
CA LEU A 127 7.67 4.50 12.95
C LEU A 127 7.62 5.80 13.76
N ARG A 128 8.65 6.08 14.55
CA ARG A 128 8.70 7.33 15.32
C ARG A 128 8.69 8.54 14.40
N ARG A 129 9.44 8.48 13.29
CA ARG A 129 9.47 9.59 12.32
C ARG A 129 8.09 9.84 11.71
N ILE A 130 7.43 8.77 11.26
CA ILE A 130 6.14 8.94 10.57
C ILE A 130 5.01 9.31 11.53
N LYS A 131 5.09 8.90 12.80
CA LYS A 131 4.09 9.31 13.79
C LYS A 131 4.10 10.80 14.06
N ARG A 132 5.23 11.45 13.84
CA ARG A 132 5.36 12.89 14.00
C ARG A 132 4.81 13.69 12.83
N LEU A 133 4.51 13.02 11.72
CA LEU A 133 3.99 13.70 10.55
C LEU A 133 2.60 14.24 10.83
N LYS A 134 2.38 15.48 10.40
CA LYS A 134 1.05 16.05 10.41
C LYS A 134 0.28 15.49 9.21
N LYS A 135 -1.00 15.37 9.39
CA LYS A 135 -1.83 14.96 8.29
C LYS A 135 -1.79 15.97 7.16
#